data_a0af00cc9007246f1b987d3bf554e210
#
_entry.id   a0af00cc9007246f1b987d3bf554e210
#
_cell.length_a   1.000
_cell.length_b   1.000
_cell.length_c   1.000
_cell.angle_alpha   90.00
_cell.angle_beta   90.00
_cell.angle_gamma   90.00
#
_symmetry.space_group_name_H-M   'P 1'
#
loop_
_entity.id
_entity.type
_entity.pdbx_description
1 polymer ?
#
loop_
_entity_poly.entity_id
_entity_poly.type
_entity_poly.pdbx_seq_one_letter_code
_entity_poly.pdbx_strand_id
1 'polypeptide(L)'
;MKEELIKIEELIGNFDDIEKSNIKELMQRFFTKLGNRLENYVGDYPTFIEPVYLEDNVKIGDDVLLGPNVYIGANSEIQDYVEISNTIVFDNVKIGQNFKLENCVVGKDSSLNFKNLNTKNSVLVGVADSKDKLQSKKL
;
A
#
# COMPACT_ATOMS: atom_id res chain seq x y z
N MET A 1 -9.77 10.91 -8.60
CA MET A 1 -8.96 9.84 -7.98
C MET A 1 -7.47 10.17 -7.96
N LYS A 2 -6.88 10.58 -9.05
CA LYS A 2 -5.43 10.86 -9.10
C LYS A 2 -5.01 12.09 -8.29
N GLU A 3 -5.90 13.04 -8.09
CA GLU A 3 -5.59 14.27 -7.36
C GLU A 3 -5.16 13.99 -5.92
N GLU A 4 -5.88 13.12 -5.23
CA GLU A 4 -5.57 12.75 -3.86
C GLU A 4 -4.25 11.98 -3.80
N LEU A 5 -3.99 11.10 -4.75
CA LEU A 5 -2.73 10.35 -4.81
C LEU A 5 -1.53 11.27 -4.98
N ILE A 6 -1.63 12.26 -5.86
CA ILE A 6 -0.55 13.23 -6.09
C ILE A 6 -0.27 14.01 -4.80
N LYS A 7 -1.31 14.47 -4.13
CA LYS A 7 -1.15 15.24 -2.88
C LYS A 7 -0.56 14.39 -1.76
N ILE A 8 -1.00 13.15 -1.62
CA ILE A 8 -0.45 12.23 -0.61
C ILE A 8 1.04 11.98 -0.91
N GLU A 9 1.38 11.74 -2.16
CA GLU A 9 2.78 11.51 -2.54
C GLU A 9 3.66 12.71 -2.22
N GLU A 10 3.18 13.93 -2.47
CA GLU A 10 3.89 15.15 -2.10
C GLU A 10 4.12 15.26 -0.58
N LEU A 11 3.08 14.97 0.20
CA LEU A 11 3.16 15.04 1.66
C LEU A 11 4.12 14.02 2.25
N ILE A 12 4.12 12.79 1.75
CA ILE A 12 5.05 11.76 2.25
C ILE A 12 6.47 11.97 1.75
N GLY A 13 6.67 12.74 0.67
CA GLY A 13 8.00 13.14 0.21
C GLY A 13 8.76 13.98 1.23
N ASN A 14 8.06 14.67 2.11
CA ASN A 14 8.63 15.37 3.26
C ASN A 14 8.46 14.53 4.52
N PHE A 15 9.08 13.36 4.53
CA PHE A 15 8.83 12.31 5.51
C PHE A 15 9.07 12.74 6.96
N ASP A 16 10.06 13.55 7.21
CA ASP A 16 10.42 13.96 8.58
C ASP A 16 9.43 14.98 9.17
N ASP A 17 8.64 15.63 8.33
CA ASP A 17 7.66 16.64 8.73
C ASP A 17 6.31 16.41 8.07
N ILE A 18 5.75 15.20 8.27
CA ILE A 18 4.48 14.80 7.67
C ILE A 18 3.31 15.46 8.39
N GLU A 19 2.41 16.08 7.62
CA GLU A 19 1.14 16.59 8.10
C GLU A 19 0.11 15.44 8.16
N LYS A 20 0.06 14.74 9.28
CA LYS A 20 -0.70 13.50 9.46
C LYS A 20 -2.20 13.66 9.22
N SER A 21 -2.79 14.74 9.72
CA SER A 21 -4.24 14.96 9.56
C SER A 21 -4.62 15.14 8.10
N ASN A 22 -3.78 15.79 7.31
CA ASN A 22 -4.02 15.98 5.89
C ASN A 22 -3.96 14.66 5.12
N ILE A 23 -3.03 13.77 5.48
CA ILE A 23 -2.94 12.46 4.86
C ILE A 23 -4.17 11.63 5.14
N LYS A 24 -4.64 11.60 6.39
CA LYS A 24 -5.86 10.86 6.78
C LYS A 24 -7.08 11.36 6.00
N GLU A 25 -7.24 12.66 5.90
CA GLU A 25 -8.36 13.25 5.17
C GLU A 25 -8.31 12.92 3.69
N LEU A 26 -7.14 13.02 3.08
CA LEU A 26 -6.94 12.68 1.66
C LEU A 26 -7.21 11.20 1.39
N MET A 27 -6.79 10.31 2.29
CA MET A 27 -7.08 8.89 2.19
C MET A 27 -8.59 8.62 2.21
N GLN A 28 -9.32 9.25 3.13
CA GLN A 28 -10.77 9.12 3.20
C GLN A 28 -11.44 9.58 1.91
N ARG A 29 -11.06 10.73 1.40
CA ARG A 29 -11.60 11.24 0.13
C ARG A 29 -11.29 10.29 -1.02
N PHE A 30 -10.07 9.79 -1.06
CA PHE A 30 -9.64 8.85 -2.08
C PHE A 30 -10.50 7.59 -2.06
N PHE A 31 -10.66 6.98 -0.89
CA PHE A 31 -11.42 5.73 -0.76
C PHE A 31 -12.91 5.90 -1.06
N THR A 32 -13.50 7.05 -0.80
CA THR A 32 -14.91 7.29 -1.17
C THR A 32 -15.13 7.31 -2.68
N LYS A 33 -14.09 7.61 -3.45
CA LYS A 33 -14.14 7.66 -4.92
C LYS A 33 -13.56 6.40 -5.57
N LEU A 34 -13.03 5.48 -4.79
CA LEU A 34 -12.30 4.32 -5.31
C LEU A 34 -13.26 3.35 -5.98
N GLY A 35 -13.01 3.09 -7.26
CA GLY A 35 -13.69 2.01 -7.98
C GLY A 35 -12.90 0.72 -7.93
N ASN A 36 -13.42 -0.30 -8.60
CA ASN A 36 -12.73 -1.59 -8.73
C ASN A 36 -11.96 -1.68 -10.04
N ARG A 37 -10.77 -2.22 -9.97
CA ARG A 37 -10.01 -2.63 -11.13
C ARG A 37 -9.19 -3.86 -10.76
N LEU A 38 -9.74 -5.04 -11.08
CA LEU A 38 -9.20 -6.34 -10.65
C LEU A 38 -8.62 -7.13 -11.82
N GLU A 39 -8.42 -6.48 -12.95
CA GLU A 39 -7.89 -7.11 -14.17
C GLU A 39 -6.38 -6.97 -14.23
N ASN A 40 -5.75 -7.74 -15.08
CA ASN A 40 -4.34 -7.59 -15.47
C ASN A 40 -3.32 -7.74 -14.34
N TYR A 41 -3.63 -8.46 -13.28
CA TYR A 41 -2.62 -8.86 -12.31
C TYR A 41 -2.06 -10.24 -12.67
N VAL A 42 -0.87 -10.54 -12.14
CA VAL A 42 -0.24 -11.86 -12.23
C VAL A 42 -0.26 -12.49 -10.84
N GLY A 43 -0.88 -13.66 -10.70
CA GLY A 43 -0.96 -14.34 -9.40
C GLY A 43 -2.04 -15.41 -9.39
N ASP A 44 -2.00 -16.27 -8.36
CA ASP A 44 -2.89 -17.40 -8.18
C ASP A 44 -4.00 -17.09 -7.17
N TYR A 45 -5.15 -16.71 -7.68
CA TYR A 45 -6.40 -16.64 -6.92
C TYR A 45 -6.35 -15.86 -5.60
N PRO A 46 -5.92 -14.59 -5.60
CA PRO A 46 -6.06 -13.77 -4.41
C PRO A 46 -7.53 -13.59 -4.04
N THR A 47 -7.80 -13.33 -2.77
CA THR A 47 -9.14 -12.98 -2.31
C THR A 47 -9.26 -11.46 -2.27
N PHE A 48 -10.34 -10.95 -2.87
CA PHE A 48 -10.63 -9.51 -2.87
C PHE A 48 -11.89 -9.21 -2.08
N ILE A 49 -11.82 -8.18 -1.25
CA ILE A 49 -12.99 -7.54 -0.64
C ILE A 49 -13.07 -6.16 -1.27
N GLU A 50 -14.07 -5.92 -2.10
CA GLU A 50 -14.19 -4.68 -2.87
C GLU A 50 -14.48 -3.46 -1.99
N PRO A 51 -14.02 -2.25 -2.36
CA PRO A 51 -13.29 -1.93 -3.59
C PRO A 51 -11.79 -2.19 -3.50
N VAL A 52 -11.24 -2.70 -4.59
CA VAL A 52 -9.79 -2.90 -4.77
C VAL A 52 -9.42 -2.42 -6.17
N TYR A 53 -8.41 -1.58 -6.26
CA TYR A 53 -7.94 -1.04 -7.54
C TYR A 53 -6.48 -1.42 -7.75
N LEU A 54 -6.22 -2.24 -8.76
CA LEU A 54 -4.88 -2.69 -9.14
C LEU A 54 -4.46 -1.99 -10.43
N GLU A 55 -3.35 -1.28 -10.39
CA GLU A 55 -2.76 -0.71 -11.59
C GLU A 55 -2.08 -1.79 -12.43
N ASP A 56 -1.46 -1.39 -13.53
CA ASP A 56 -0.87 -2.34 -14.47
C ASP A 56 0.31 -3.08 -13.87
N ASN A 57 0.46 -4.34 -14.28
CA ASN A 57 1.63 -5.15 -13.99
C ASN A 57 1.88 -5.40 -12.48
N VAL A 58 0.80 -5.56 -11.71
CA VAL A 58 0.89 -5.93 -10.30
C VAL A 58 1.06 -7.45 -10.18
N LYS A 59 2.01 -7.88 -9.37
CA LYS A 59 2.24 -9.32 -9.09
C LYS A 59 1.78 -9.62 -7.67
N ILE A 60 1.00 -10.69 -7.52
CA ILE A 60 0.41 -11.08 -6.24
C ILE A 60 0.75 -12.53 -5.95
N GLY A 61 1.30 -12.78 -4.78
CA GLY A 61 1.65 -14.13 -4.33
C GLY A 61 0.44 -14.95 -3.89
N ASP A 62 0.74 -16.07 -3.23
CA ASP A 62 -0.29 -17.01 -2.78
C ASP A 62 -0.92 -16.56 -1.47
N ASP A 63 -2.19 -16.93 -1.27
CA ASP A 63 -2.92 -16.68 -0.02
C ASP A 63 -2.91 -15.20 0.40
N VAL A 64 -3.14 -14.33 -0.56
CA VAL A 64 -3.20 -12.87 -0.35
C VAL A 64 -4.66 -12.43 -0.23
N LEU A 65 -4.93 -11.58 0.75
CA LEU A 65 -6.23 -10.95 0.97
C LEU A 65 -6.09 -9.44 0.83
N LEU A 66 -6.79 -8.86 -0.14
CA LEU A 66 -6.78 -7.41 -0.40
C LEU A 66 -8.18 -6.83 -0.24
N GLY A 67 -8.27 -5.76 0.52
CA GLY A 67 -9.51 -5.00 0.69
C GLY A 67 -10.13 -5.10 2.08
N PRO A 68 -11.17 -4.29 2.31
CA PRO A 68 -11.67 -3.28 1.37
C PRO A 68 -10.77 -2.04 1.32
N ASN A 69 -11.03 -1.19 0.33
CA ASN A 69 -10.36 0.11 0.18
C ASN A 69 -8.84 -0.04 0.01
N VAL A 70 -8.43 -0.70 -1.07
CA VAL A 70 -7.00 -0.91 -1.37
C VAL A 70 -6.70 -0.41 -2.77
N TYR A 71 -5.63 0.36 -2.87
CA TYR A 71 -5.04 0.78 -4.13
C TYR A 71 -3.61 0.27 -4.21
N ILE A 72 -3.28 -0.42 -5.30
CA ILE A 72 -1.92 -0.92 -5.54
C ILE A 72 -1.41 -0.30 -6.84
N GLY A 73 -0.32 0.45 -6.73
CA GLY A 73 0.30 1.13 -7.87
C GLY A 73 1.00 0.18 -8.84
N ALA A 74 1.28 0.70 -10.03
CA ALA A 74 1.85 -0.09 -11.13
C ALA A 74 3.20 -0.71 -10.76
N ASN A 75 3.46 -1.89 -11.31
CA ASN A 75 4.71 -2.63 -11.15
C ASN A 75 5.04 -3.06 -9.72
N SER A 76 4.05 -3.05 -8.84
CA SER A 76 4.25 -3.48 -7.45
C SER A 76 4.16 -4.99 -7.30
N GLU A 77 4.84 -5.52 -6.29
CA GLU A 77 4.83 -6.94 -5.96
C GLU A 77 4.33 -7.13 -4.54
N ILE A 78 3.34 -8.01 -4.39
CA ILE A 78 2.80 -8.42 -3.09
C ILE A 78 3.18 -9.88 -2.89
N GLN A 79 3.97 -10.17 -1.86
CA GLN A 79 4.44 -11.52 -1.58
C GLN A 79 3.33 -12.38 -0.95
N ASP A 80 3.68 -13.63 -0.57
CA ASP A 80 2.71 -14.59 -0.04
C ASP A 80 2.20 -14.19 1.35
N TYR A 81 0.98 -14.61 1.67
CA TYR A 81 0.35 -14.46 2.99
C TYR A 81 0.20 -13.01 3.44
N VAL A 82 -0.04 -12.11 2.51
CA VAL A 82 -0.22 -10.68 2.81
C VAL A 82 -1.70 -10.36 2.96
N GLU A 83 -2.02 -9.55 3.96
CA GLU A 83 -3.36 -8.98 4.14
C GLU A 83 -3.26 -7.46 4.16
N ILE A 84 -4.02 -6.79 3.31
CA ILE A 84 -4.00 -5.33 3.18
C ILE A 84 -5.43 -4.80 3.16
N SER A 85 -5.70 -3.78 3.97
CA SER A 85 -6.99 -3.07 3.97
C SER A 85 -6.79 -1.58 4.23
N ASN A 86 -7.69 -0.77 3.67
CA ASN A 86 -7.69 0.70 3.85
C ASN A 86 -6.30 1.32 3.62
N THR A 87 -5.63 0.91 2.54
CA THR A 87 -4.21 1.19 2.33
C THR A 87 -3.96 1.61 0.88
N ILE A 88 -3.05 2.56 0.72
CA ILE A 88 -2.55 3.02 -0.57
C ILE A 88 -1.09 2.56 -0.70
N VAL A 89 -0.84 1.74 -1.72
CA VAL A 89 0.52 1.32 -2.10
C VAL A 89 0.85 2.02 -3.41
N PHE A 90 1.89 2.85 -3.41
CA PHE A 90 2.29 3.57 -4.60
C PHE A 90 3.04 2.68 -5.58
N ASP A 91 3.49 3.24 -6.71
CA ASP A 91 4.09 2.48 -7.79
C ASP A 91 5.43 1.86 -7.39
N ASN A 92 5.74 0.74 -8.02
CA ASN A 92 7.04 0.09 -7.91
C ASN A 92 7.43 -0.25 -6.46
N VAL A 93 6.47 -0.76 -5.69
CA VAL A 93 6.63 -1.12 -4.29
C VAL A 93 6.70 -2.65 -4.17
N LYS A 94 7.57 -3.13 -3.28
CA LYS A 94 7.63 -4.54 -2.92
C LYS A 94 7.21 -4.72 -1.47
N ILE A 95 6.16 -5.52 -1.26
CA ILE A 95 5.65 -5.86 0.06
C ILE A 95 6.10 -7.27 0.40
N GLY A 96 6.77 -7.42 1.53
CA GLY A 96 7.32 -8.70 1.97
C GLY A 96 6.28 -9.71 2.41
N GLN A 97 6.70 -10.94 2.57
CA GLN A 97 5.88 -12.08 2.93
C GLN A 97 5.29 -11.91 4.34
N ASN A 98 4.05 -12.35 4.50
CA ASN A 98 3.34 -12.33 5.79
C ASN A 98 3.24 -10.93 6.42
N PHE A 99 2.98 -9.93 5.58
CA PHE A 99 2.69 -8.58 6.04
C PHE A 99 1.19 -8.41 6.26
N LYS A 100 0.84 -7.68 7.30
CA LYS A 100 -0.52 -7.21 7.53
C LYS A 100 -0.51 -5.69 7.67
N LEU A 101 -1.14 -5.01 6.74
CA LEU A 101 -1.19 -3.54 6.70
C LEU A 101 -2.64 -3.08 6.77
N GLU A 102 -2.93 -2.18 7.69
CA GLU A 102 -4.25 -1.59 7.86
C GLU A 102 -4.12 -0.07 8.00
N ASN A 103 -4.85 0.66 7.16
CA ASN A 103 -4.86 2.12 7.18
C ASN A 103 -3.45 2.71 7.03
N CYS A 104 -2.72 2.23 6.05
CA CYS A 104 -1.33 2.61 5.79
C CYS A 104 -1.16 3.27 4.42
N VAL A 105 -0.02 3.93 4.25
CA VAL A 105 0.46 4.39 2.95
C VAL A 105 1.89 3.89 2.79
N VAL A 106 2.17 3.25 1.65
CA VAL A 106 3.53 2.81 1.31
C VAL A 106 4.03 3.65 0.15
N GLY A 107 5.11 4.37 0.37
CA GLY A 107 5.63 5.33 -0.61
C GLY A 107 6.23 4.68 -1.85
N LYS A 108 6.23 5.42 -2.94
CA LYS A 108 6.74 4.98 -4.24
C LYS A 108 8.18 4.46 -4.11
N ASP A 109 8.50 3.44 -4.88
CA ASP A 109 9.82 2.81 -4.95
C ASP A 109 10.29 2.17 -3.63
N SER A 110 9.41 2.01 -2.65
CA SER A 110 9.75 1.32 -1.42
C SER A 110 9.91 -0.17 -1.67
N SER A 111 10.91 -0.76 -1.03
CA SER A 111 11.18 -2.20 -1.16
C SER A 111 11.39 -2.79 0.23
N LEU A 112 10.37 -3.49 0.71
CA LEU A 112 10.34 -4.05 2.06
C LEU A 112 10.66 -5.53 1.97
N ASN A 113 11.96 -5.84 1.94
CA ASN A 113 12.51 -7.18 1.66
C ASN A 113 12.74 -7.97 2.95
N PHE A 114 11.70 -8.11 3.76
CA PHE A 114 11.73 -8.91 4.98
C PHE A 114 10.35 -9.53 5.20
N LYS A 115 10.21 -10.36 6.23
CA LYS A 115 8.99 -11.09 6.53
C LYS A 115 8.39 -10.65 7.87
N ASN A 116 7.10 -10.85 8.01
CA ASN A 116 6.39 -10.75 9.31
C ASN A 116 6.33 -9.32 9.83
N LEU A 117 5.49 -8.51 9.20
CA LEU A 117 5.17 -7.17 9.70
C LEU A 117 3.67 -7.05 9.90
N ASN A 118 3.25 -6.58 11.07
CA ASN A 118 1.87 -6.23 11.35
C ASN A 118 1.85 -4.77 11.82
N THR A 119 1.35 -3.88 10.98
CA THR A 119 1.33 -2.45 11.32
C THR A 119 0.04 -1.78 10.88
N LYS A 120 -0.34 -0.74 11.60
CA LYS A 120 -1.56 0.05 11.37
C LYS A 120 -1.23 1.53 11.40
N ASN A 121 -2.06 2.32 10.70
CA ASN A 121 -2.03 3.78 10.81
C ASN A 121 -0.64 4.35 10.63
N SER A 122 0.05 3.94 9.57
CA SER A 122 1.46 4.30 9.36
C SER A 122 1.75 4.65 7.91
N VAL A 123 2.74 5.51 7.74
CA VAL A 123 3.39 5.73 6.45
C VAL A 123 4.71 4.96 6.46
N LEU A 124 4.93 4.14 5.44
CA LEU A 124 6.12 3.30 5.30
C LEU A 124 6.88 3.73 4.05
N VAL A 125 8.17 3.98 4.16
CA VAL A 125 8.97 4.40 3.01
C VAL A 125 10.36 3.76 3.03
N GLY A 126 10.97 3.64 1.86
CA GLY A 126 12.38 3.32 1.69
C GLY A 126 12.64 1.84 1.41
N VAL A 127 13.92 1.51 1.39
CA VAL A 127 14.40 0.15 1.14
C VAL A 127 14.88 -0.43 2.47
N ALA A 128 14.29 -1.54 2.88
CA ALA A 128 14.59 -2.18 4.15
C ALA A 128 14.64 -3.69 3.99
N ASP A 129 15.69 -4.32 4.52
CA ASP A 129 15.82 -5.77 4.59
C ASP A 129 15.53 -6.32 5.98
N SER A 130 15.13 -5.45 6.91
CA SER A 130 14.70 -5.82 8.25
C SER A 130 13.75 -4.76 8.80
N LYS A 131 12.94 -5.15 9.77
CA LYS A 131 12.03 -4.23 10.45
C LYS A 131 12.77 -3.05 11.07
N ASP A 132 13.96 -3.28 11.59
CA ASP A 132 14.76 -2.25 12.24
C ASP A 132 15.21 -1.14 11.28
N LYS A 133 15.33 -1.45 10.01
CA LYS A 133 15.72 -0.49 8.98
C LYS A 133 14.54 0.21 8.32
N LEU A 134 13.33 -0.20 8.65
CA LEU A 134 12.12 0.39 8.07
C LEU A 134 11.91 1.82 8.57
N GLN A 135 11.72 2.74 7.64
CA GLN A 135 11.32 4.10 7.96
C GLN A 135 9.80 4.18 8.00
N SER A 136 9.26 4.51 9.16
CA SER A 136 7.82 4.60 9.34
C SER A 136 7.45 5.76 10.25
N LYS A 137 6.26 6.33 10.00
CA LYS A 137 5.64 7.37 10.81
C LYS A 137 4.20 6.97 11.09
N LYS A 138 3.78 7.08 12.33
CA LYS A 138 2.37 6.87 12.69
C LYS A 138 1.51 8.02 12.19
N LEU A 139 0.36 7.67 11.66
CA LEU A 139 -0.67 8.65 11.26
C LEU A 139 -1.57 9.03 12.42
#